data_1a24f7af7339e13d6e637a4910bb5e77
#
_entry.id   1a24f7af7339e13d6e637a4910bb5e77
#
_cell.length_a   1.000
_cell.length_b   1.000
_cell.length_c   1.000
_cell.angle_alpha   90.00
_cell.angle_beta   90.00
_cell.angle_gamma   90.00
#
_symmetry.space_group_name_H-M   'P 1'
#
loop_
_entity.id
_entity.type
_entity.pdbx_description
1 polymer ?
#
loop_
_entity_poly.entity_id
_entity_poly.type
_entity_poly.pdbx_seq_one_letter_code
_entity_poly.pdbx_strand_id
1 'polypeptide(L)'
;IESDNTIQKLSKKDNCFAIAIIKKYEMTLQEGNHVVLVNPGDMGNMGTIMRTMLGFNYYNLAIIRPGVDVFDPRVLRASMGAMFHLNIEYFDSFEDYLKRFPSHDIYTLMLKGATNIHKVESKEGYHSLVFGNESSGLPDEYLDYGKSIFIPHSHHIDSLNLSMALGMTLMHFSKDEFKDKEVL
;
A
#
# COMPACT_ATOMS: atom_id res chain seq x y z
N ILE A 1 17.34 25.33 15.42
CA ILE A 1 16.97 25.95 16.72
C ILE A 1 17.23 24.91 17.77
N GLU A 2 18.14 25.18 18.70
CA GLU A 2 18.37 24.35 19.86
C GLU A 2 17.49 24.84 21.01
N SER A 3 16.58 23.99 21.48
CA SER A 3 15.73 24.30 22.61
C SER A 3 15.11 23.04 23.20
N ASP A 4 15.64 22.61 24.34
CA ASP A 4 15.11 21.47 25.10
C ASP A 4 13.65 21.68 25.48
N ASN A 5 13.26 22.89 25.84
CA ASN A 5 11.89 23.25 26.19
C ASN A 5 10.91 23.08 25.02
N THR A 6 11.34 23.38 23.80
CA THR A 6 10.49 23.23 22.60
C THR A 6 10.35 21.76 22.22
N ILE A 7 11.46 21.01 22.30
CA ILE A 7 11.44 19.56 22.05
C ILE A 7 10.52 18.85 23.05
N GLN A 8 10.65 19.16 24.34
CA GLN A 8 9.79 18.57 25.38
C GLN A 8 8.31 18.89 25.22
N LYS A 9 7.96 20.10 24.76
CA LYS A 9 6.56 20.49 24.51
C LYS A 9 5.95 19.78 23.29
N LEU A 10 6.75 19.52 22.27
CA LEU A 10 6.30 18.92 21.01
C LEU A 10 6.40 17.40 21.02
N SER A 11 7.35 16.85 21.75
CA SER A 11 7.54 15.40 21.84
C SER A 11 6.56 14.77 22.85
N LYS A 12 6.01 13.63 22.45
CA LYS A 12 5.26 12.74 23.34
C LYS A 12 6.13 11.66 23.99
N LYS A 13 7.46 11.74 23.81
CA LYS A 13 8.45 10.76 24.34
C LYS A 13 9.46 11.47 25.22
N ASP A 14 9.81 10.85 26.34
CA ASP A 14 10.76 11.39 27.30
C ASP A 14 12.19 11.51 26.76
N ASN A 15 12.58 10.64 25.81
CA ASN A 15 13.92 10.60 25.23
C ASN A 15 13.90 11.05 23.75
N CYS A 16 13.42 12.26 23.48
CA CYS A 16 13.44 12.85 22.16
C CYS A 16 14.54 13.90 22.07
N PHE A 17 15.55 13.67 21.24
CA PHE A 17 16.69 14.58 21.08
C PHE A 17 16.58 15.47 19.85
N ALA A 18 15.69 15.13 18.91
CA ALA A 18 15.47 15.90 17.69
C ALA A 18 14.03 15.74 17.18
N ILE A 19 13.49 16.81 16.60
CA ILE A 19 12.21 16.82 15.90
C ILE A 19 12.43 17.45 14.54
N ALA A 20 12.02 16.75 13.49
CA ALA A 20 11.98 17.30 12.13
C ALA A 20 10.58 17.82 11.83
N ILE A 21 10.51 19.02 11.28
CA ILE A 21 9.28 19.60 10.74
C ILE A 21 9.39 19.60 9.24
N ILE A 22 8.44 18.92 8.58
CA ILE A 22 8.37 18.85 7.12
C ILE A 22 7.09 19.51 6.63
N LYS A 23 7.20 20.26 5.53
CA LYS A 23 6.02 20.76 4.83
C LYS A 23 5.39 19.62 4.07
N LYS A 24 4.07 19.42 4.20
CA LYS A 24 3.33 18.48 3.34
C LYS A 24 3.44 18.94 1.89
N TYR A 25 3.58 17.98 0.99
CA TYR A 25 3.68 18.20 -0.45
C TYR A 25 2.76 17.23 -1.18
N GLU A 26 2.35 17.63 -2.37
CA GLU A 26 1.57 16.78 -3.26
C GLU A 26 2.51 15.88 -4.06
N MET A 27 2.08 14.66 -4.28
CA MET A 27 2.76 13.65 -5.08
C MET A 27 1.79 13.17 -6.16
N THR A 28 2.35 12.76 -7.28
CA THR A 28 1.59 12.16 -8.39
C THR A 28 2.16 10.81 -8.73
N LEU A 29 1.28 9.86 -9.06
CA LEU A 29 1.70 8.55 -9.52
C LEU A 29 2.42 8.66 -10.86
N GLN A 30 3.43 7.82 -11.03
CA GLN A 30 4.23 7.70 -12.24
C GLN A 30 3.83 6.42 -13.00
N GLU A 31 4.36 6.24 -14.22
CA GLU A 31 4.26 4.97 -14.92
C GLU A 31 4.92 3.84 -14.12
N GLY A 32 4.33 2.66 -14.15
CA GLY A 32 4.82 1.48 -13.43
C GLY A 32 3.71 0.67 -12.80
N ASN A 33 4.08 -0.32 -12.00
CA ASN A 33 3.12 -1.10 -11.22
C ASN A 33 2.62 -0.31 -10.02
N HIS A 34 1.32 -0.43 -9.75
CA HIS A 34 0.67 0.30 -8.66
C HIS A 34 0.12 -0.62 -7.58
N VAL A 35 0.16 -0.15 -6.35
CA VAL A 35 -0.68 -0.61 -5.26
C VAL A 35 -1.82 0.39 -5.09
N VAL A 36 -3.04 -0.09 -4.97
CA VAL A 36 -4.23 0.72 -4.73
C VAL A 36 -4.88 0.26 -3.43
N LEU A 37 -5.02 1.18 -2.48
CA LEU A 37 -5.71 0.94 -1.22
C LEU A 37 -7.05 1.65 -1.22
N VAL A 38 -8.12 0.92 -0.95
CA VAL A 38 -9.48 1.46 -0.88
C VAL A 38 -9.88 1.64 0.57
N ASN A 39 -10.08 2.88 0.98
CA ASN A 39 -10.48 3.24 2.35
C ASN A 39 -9.56 2.63 3.43
N PRO A 40 -8.23 2.76 3.36
CA PRO A 40 -7.35 2.25 4.41
C PRO A 40 -7.52 3.05 5.70
N GLY A 41 -7.74 2.36 6.83
CA GLY A 41 -8.03 2.97 8.12
C GLY A 41 -6.90 2.90 9.15
N ASP A 42 -6.01 1.91 9.06
CA ASP A 42 -4.97 1.65 10.07
C ASP A 42 -3.62 2.27 9.70
N MET A 43 -3.11 3.14 10.58
CA MET A 43 -1.85 3.86 10.36
C MET A 43 -0.61 2.97 10.47
N GLY A 44 -0.68 1.92 11.27
CA GLY A 44 0.40 0.94 11.43
C GLY A 44 0.53 0.07 10.18
N ASN A 45 -0.61 -0.40 9.64
CA ASN A 45 -0.67 -1.11 8.36
C ASN A 45 -0.12 -0.23 7.24
N MET A 46 -0.55 1.04 7.17
CA MET A 46 -0.08 1.98 6.13
C MET A 46 1.44 2.10 6.11
N GLY A 47 2.07 2.32 7.26
CA GLY A 47 3.53 2.42 7.34
C GLY A 47 4.23 1.11 6.96
N THR A 48 3.70 -0.04 7.40
CA THR A 48 4.21 -1.37 7.05
C THR A 48 4.07 -1.63 5.55
N ILE A 49 2.94 -1.28 4.96
CA ILE A 49 2.67 -1.38 3.52
C ILE A 49 3.73 -0.60 2.72
N MET A 50 3.97 0.66 3.08
CA MET A 50 4.97 1.49 2.39
C MET A 50 6.37 0.87 2.40
N ARG A 51 6.79 0.32 3.54
CA ARG A 51 8.09 -0.39 3.64
C ARG A 51 8.12 -1.63 2.75
N THR A 52 7.04 -2.41 2.75
CA THR A 52 6.92 -3.63 1.96
C THR A 52 6.93 -3.30 0.46
N MET A 53 6.19 -2.28 0.04
CA MET A 53 6.20 -1.79 -1.33
C MET A 53 7.60 -1.43 -1.80
N LEU A 54 8.31 -0.62 -1.02
CA LEU A 54 9.69 -0.22 -1.35
C LEU A 54 10.62 -1.44 -1.45
N GLY A 55 10.45 -2.44 -0.57
CA GLY A 55 11.21 -3.69 -0.57
C GLY A 55 10.99 -4.55 -1.80
N PHE A 56 9.86 -4.42 -2.48
CA PHE A 56 9.50 -5.15 -3.70
C PHE A 56 9.50 -4.27 -4.97
N ASN A 57 10.14 -3.09 -4.94
CA ASN A 57 10.24 -2.15 -6.05
C ASN A 57 8.89 -1.62 -6.57
N TYR A 58 7.86 -1.58 -5.71
CA TYR A 58 6.60 -0.91 -5.99
C TYR A 58 6.65 0.51 -5.46
N TYR A 59 6.72 1.49 -6.35
CA TYR A 59 6.93 2.90 -5.98
C TYR A 59 5.66 3.75 -6.02
N ASN A 60 4.54 3.23 -6.55
CA ASN A 60 3.31 3.99 -6.77
C ASN A 60 2.19 3.47 -5.86
N LEU A 61 1.69 4.33 -4.98
CA LEU A 61 0.61 4.05 -4.04
C LEU A 61 -0.58 4.99 -4.30
N ALA A 62 -1.67 4.43 -4.83
CA ALA A 62 -2.96 5.11 -4.91
C ALA A 62 -3.75 4.86 -3.63
N ILE A 63 -4.39 5.90 -3.10
CA ILE A 63 -5.31 5.81 -1.97
C ILE A 63 -6.68 6.33 -2.43
N ILE A 64 -7.66 5.44 -2.46
CA ILE A 64 -9.05 5.81 -2.72
C ILE A 64 -9.69 6.27 -1.40
N ARG A 65 -10.17 7.49 -1.39
CA ARG A 65 -10.77 8.12 -0.21
C ARG A 65 -12.05 7.42 0.26
N PRO A 66 -12.35 7.48 1.56
CA PRO A 66 -11.55 8.07 2.62
C PRO A 66 -10.31 7.23 2.93
N GLY A 67 -9.28 7.80 3.55
CA GLY A 67 -8.06 7.08 3.89
C GLY A 67 -7.18 7.84 4.88
N VAL A 68 -6.29 7.13 5.57
CA VAL A 68 -5.36 7.73 6.53
C VAL A 68 -4.48 8.79 5.87
N ASP A 69 -4.14 9.82 6.63
CA ASP A 69 -3.16 10.83 6.22
C ASP A 69 -1.75 10.22 6.26
N VAL A 70 -1.09 10.11 5.11
CA VAL A 70 0.26 9.54 5.01
C VAL A 70 1.31 10.39 5.73
N PHE A 71 1.02 11.67 5.97
CA PHE A 71 1.87 12.56 6.77
C PHE A 71 1.58 12.50 8.28
N ASP A 72 0.64 11.66 8.74
CA ASP A 72 0.47 11.45 10.19
C ASP A 72 1.79 10.93 10.79
N PRO A 73 2.25 11.50 11.92
CA PRO A 73 3.51 11.09 12.57
C PRO A 73 3.59 9.59 12.89
N ARG A 74 2.46 8.91 13.07
CA ARG A 74 2.41 7.46 13.31
C ARG A 74 2.73 6.69 12.03
N VAL A 75 2.19 7.11 10.88
CA VAL A 75 2.48 6.54 9.57
C VAL A 75 3.94 6.78 9.20
N LEU A 76 4.41 8.03 9.31
CA LEU A 76 5.81 8.38 9.03
C LEU A 76 6.79 7.52 9.82
N ARG A 77 6.53 7.33 11.12
CA ARG A 77 7.38 6.50 11.99
C ARG A 77 7.32 5.03 11.60
N ALA A 78 6.12 4.49 11.34
CA ALA A 78 5.95 3.10 10.93
C ALA A 78 6.55 2.80 9.56
N SER A 79 6.59 3.79 8.65
CA SER A 79 7.19 3.63 7.33
C SER A 79 8.73 3.55 7.35
N MET A 80 9.38 3.93 8.47
CA MET A 80 10.84 3.93 8.61
C MET A 80 11.55 4.66 7.46
N GLY A 81 10.95 5.74 6.96
CA GLY A 81 11.46 6.55 5.86
C GLY A 81 11.02 6.10 4.46
N ALA A 82 10.40 4.93 4.30
CA ALA A 82 9.97 4.45 2.99
C ALA A 82 9.03 5.41 2.26
N MET A 83 8.19 6.14 3.00
CA MET A 83 7.26 7.13 2.43
C MET A 83 7.97 8.13 1.50
N PHE A 84 9.19 8.54 1.81
CA PHE A 84 9.92 9.55 1.03
C PHE A 84 10.48 9.03 -0.30
N HIS A 85 10.34 7.75 -0.55
CA HIS A 85 10.75 7.07 -1.78
C HIS A 85 9.57 6.65 -2.65
N LEU A 86 8.33 6.93 -2.22
CA LEU A 86 7.12 6.54 -2.92
C LEU A 86 6.41 7.74 -3.56
N ASN A 87 5.75 7.48 -4.68
CA ASN A 87 4.78 8.37 -5.28
C ASN A 87 3.41 8.02 -4.70
N ILE A 88 2.81 8.93 -3.94
CA ILE A 88 1.55 8.67 -3.25
C ILE A 88 0.51 9.68 -3.71
N GLU A 89 -0.64 9.21 -4.15
CA GLU A 89 -1.70 10.07 -4.63
C GLU A 89 -3.07 9.60 -4.12
N TYR A 90 -3.93 10.56 -3.79
CA TYR A 90 -5.29 10.33 -3.35
C TYR A 90 -6.27 10.56 -4.47
N PHE A 91 -7.23 9.65 -4.63
CA PHE A 91 -8.33 9.73 -5.58
C PHE A 91 -9.66 9.77 -4.82
N ASP A 92 -10.62 10.51 -5.34
CA ASP A 92 -11.95 10.62 -4.74
C ASP A 92 -12.79 9.35 -5.03
N SER A 93 -12.52 8.68 -6.18
CA SER A 93 -13.15 7.41 -6.55
C SER A 93 -12.17 6.47 -7.25
N PHE A 94 -12.51 5.20 -7.32
CA PHE A 94 -11.73 4.23 -8.09
C PHE A 94 -11.89 4.44 -9.59
N GLU A 95 -13.05 4.94 -10.03
CA GLU A 95 -13.31 5.30 -11.42
C GLU A 95 -12.38 6.43 -11.90
N ASP A 96 -12.07 7.39 -11.05
CA ASP A 96 -11.13 8.47 -11.40
C ASP A 96 -9.69 7.94 -11.54
N TYR A 97 -9.33 6.96 -10.72
CA TYR A 97 -8.08 6.23 -10.87
C TYR A 97 -8.05 5.45 -12.20
N LEU A 98 -9.11 4.69 -12.53
CA LEU A 98 -9.19 3.91 -13.77
C LEU A 98 -9.15 4.79 -15.04
N LYS A 99 -9.81 5.95 -15.02
CA LYS A 99 -9.74 6.91 -16.14
C LYS A 99 -8.31 7.35 -16.43
N ARG A 100 -7.50 7.47 -15.40
CA ARG A 100 -6.11 7.91 -15.53
C ARG A 100 -5.16 6.79 -15.93
N PHE A 101 -5.44 5.56 -15.53
CA PHE A 101 -4.61 4.38 -15.80
C PHE A 101 -5.41 3.26 -16.49
N PRO A 102 -6.01 3.54 -17.68
CA PRO A 102 -6.90 2.61 -18.35
C PRO A 102 -6.21 1.38 -18.94
N SER A 103 -4.89 1.43 -19.07
CA SER A 103 -4.07 0.34 -19.65
C SER A 103 -3.55 -0.66 -18.62
N HIS A 104 -3.79 -0.42 -17.33
CA HIS A 104 -3.33 -1.33 -16.29
C HIS A 104 -4.21 -2.59 -16.21
N ASP A 105 -3.58 -3.75 -16.11
CA ASP A 105 -4.27 -4.96 -15.68
C ASP A 105 -4.66 -4.83 -14.20
N ILE A 106 -5.94 -4.90 -13.90
CA ILE A 106 -6.46 -4.75 -12.53
C ILE A 106 -6.59 -6.11 -11.87
N TYR A 107 -5.99 -6.25 -10.69
CA TYR A 107 -6.13 -7.42 -9.81
C TYR A 107 -6.72 -6.97 -8.47
N THR A 108 -7.92 -7.45 -8.16
CA THR A 108 -8.63 -7.14 -6.91
C THR A 108 -8.46 -8.27 -5.91
N LEU A 109 -7.99 -7.97 -4.68
CA LEU A 109 -7.88 -8.97 -3.63
C LEU A 109 -9.22 -9.15 -2.92
N MET A 110 -9.91 -10.21 -3.29
CA MET A 110 -11.25 -10.56 -2.80
C MET A 110 -11.31 -12.06 -2.56
N LEU A 111 -12.18 -12.51 -1.64
CA LEU A 111 -12.43 -13.95 -1.45
C LEU A 111 -13.50 -14.48 -2.42
N LYS A 112 -14.46 -13.64 -2.77
CA LYS A 112 -15.61 -13.99 -3.61
C LYS A 112 -15.23 -13.98 -5.10
N GLY A 113 -15.59 -15.06 -5.81
CA GLY A 113 -15.38 -15.16 -7.26
C GLY A 113 -13.92 -15.18 -7.72
N ALA A 114 -12.98 -15.38 -6.80
CA ALA A 114 -11.58 -15.14 -7.03
C ALA A 114 -10.80 -16.37 -7.53
N THR A 115 -9.75 -16.09 -8.30
CA THR A 115 -8.75 -17.06 -8.72
C THR A 115 -7.66 -17.19 -7.65
N ASN A 116 -7.24 -18.42 -7.35
CA ASN A 116 -6.09 -18.65 -6.48
C ASN A 116 -4.84 -17.95 -7.04
N ILE A 117 -4.15 -17.16 -6.21
CA ILE A 117 -2.98 -16.37 -6.62
C ILE A 117 -1.89 -17.22 -7.27
N HIS A 118 -1.70 -18.47 -6.85
CA HIS A 118 -0.70 -19.40 -7.43
C HIS A 118 -0.99 -19.77 -8.91
N LYS A 119 -2.21 -19.53 -9.38
CA LYS A 119 -2.63 -19.76 -10.78
C LYS A 119 -2.60 -18.47 -11.62
N VAL A 120 -2.14 -17.38 -11.04
CA VAL A 120 -2.05 -16.08 -11.70
C VAL A 120 -0.62 -15.85 -12.14
N GLU A 121 -0.44 -15.60 -13.43
CA GLU A 121 0.82 -15.12 -13.98
C GLU A 121 0.68 -13.62 -14.26
N SER A 122 1.72 -12.85 -13.99
CA SER A 122 1.77 -11.46 -14.40
C SER A 122 1.87 -11.41 -15.93
N LYS A 123 1.05 -10.57 -16.54
CA LYS A 123 1.14 -10.32 -17.98
C LYS A 123 2.21 -9.27 -18.26
N GLU A 124 2.59 -9.16 -19.53
CA GLU A 124 3.38 -8.01 -19.99
C GLU A 124 2.56 -6.71 -19.79
N GLY A 125 3.23 -5.65 -19.38
CA GLY A 125 2.61 -4.36 -19.09
C GLY A 125 2.49 -4.06 -17.61
N TYR A 126 1.89 -2.91 -17.31
CA TYR A 126 1.70 -2.48 -15.93
C TYR A 126 0.42 -3.05 -15.32
N HIS A 127 0.45 -3.25 -14.04
CA HIS A 127 -0.71 -3.74 -13.29
C HIS A 127 -0.96 -2.93 -12.02
N SER A 128 -2.18 -3.05 -11.53
CA SER A 128 -2.64 -2.45 -10.27
C SER A 128 -3.17 -3.54 -9.35
N LEU A 129 -2.58 -3.64 -8.17
CA LEU A 129 -2.99 -4.55 -7.11
C LEU A 129 -3.88 -3.80 -6.14
N VAL A 130 -5.17 -4.15 -6.12
CA VAL A 130 -6.21 -3.41 -5.39
C VAL A 130 -6.60 -4.15 -4.11
N PHE A 131 -6.50 -3.46 -2.98
CA PHE A 131 -6.78 -3.97 -1.65
C PHE A 131 -7.85 -3.13 -0.97
N GLY A 132 -8.74 -3.79 -0.24
CA GLY A 132 -9.81 -3.14 0.50
C GLY A 132 -9.43 -2.71 1.91
N ASN A 133 -10.42 -2.14 2.59
CA ASN A 133 -10.34 -1.80 4.00
C ASN A 133 -10.11 -3.04 4.88
N GLU A 134 -9.41 -2.85 5.99
CA GLU A 134 -9.01 -3.93 6.91
C GLU A 134 -10.20 -4.72 7.49
N SER A 135 -11.34 -4.06 7.66
CA SER A 135 -12.53 -4.67 8.28
C SER A 135 -13.55 -5.12 7.25
N SER A 136 -13.85 -4.30 6.24
CA SER A 136 -14.92 -4.55 5.27
C SER A 136 -14.44 -5.18 3.96
N GLY A 137 -13.12 -5.17 3.69
CA GLY A 137 -12.58 -5.60 2.40
C GLY A 137 -12.97 -4.66 1.27
N LEU A 138 -13.01 -5.19 0.04
CA LEU A 138 -13.51 -4.51 -1.14
C LEU A 138 -15.01 -4.74 -1.30
N PRO A 139 -15.80 -3.72 -1.66
CA PRO A 139 -17.19 -3.89 -2.08
C PRO A 139 -17.35 -4.84 -3.28
N ASP A 140 -18.53 -5.47 -3.40
CA ASP A 140 -18.79 -6.45 -4.48
C ASP A 140 -18.64 -5.87 -5.89
N GLU A 141 -18.84 -4.56 -6.07
CA GLU A 141 -18.63 -3.86 -7.35
C GLU A 141 -17.21 -4.00 -7.92
N TYR A 142 -16.22 -4.23 -7.04
CA TYR A 142 -14.84 -4.44 -7.47
C TYR A 142 -14.61 -5.76 -8.23
N LEU A 143 -15.60 -6.67 -8.25
CA LEU A 143 -15.57 -7.86 -9.09
C LEU A 143 -15.62 -7.53 -10.60
N ASP A 144 -16.22 -6.39 -10.95
CA ASP A 144 -16.42 -5.95 -12.33
C ASP A 144 -15.22 -5.17 -12.89
N TYR A 145 -14.31 -4.71 -12.05
CA TYR A 145 -13.19 -3.86 -12.49
C TYR A 145 -11.97 -4.65 -12.99
N GLY A 146 -11.87 -5.92 -12.65
CA GLY A 146 -10.69 -6.69 -13.03
C GLY A 146 -10.72 -8.15 -12.61
N LYS A 147 -9.55 -8.77 -12.58
CA LYS A 147 -9.42 -10.17 -12.16
C LYS A 147 -9.35 -10.27 -10.65
N SER A 148 -10.37 -10.86 -10.03
CA SER A 148 -10.34 -11.15 -8.59
C SER A 148 -9.39 -12.31 -8.28
N ILE A 149 -8.53 -12.10 -7.29
CA ILE A 149 -7.54 -13.05 -6.82
C ILE A 149 -7.63 -13.21 -5.30
N PHE A 150 -7.27 -14.38 -4.79
CA PHE A 150 -7.19 -14.61 -3.35
C PHE A 150 -5.92 -15.37 -2.96
N ILE A 151 -5.48 -15.13 -1.74
CA ILE A 151 -4.38 -15.87 -1.10
C ILE A 151 -5.00 -17.04 -0.33
N PRO A 152 -4.70 -18.29 -0.69
CA PRO A 152 -5.24 -19.44 0.04
C PRO A 152 -4.70 -19.45 1.47
N HIS A 153 -5.60 -19.59 2.43
CA HIS A 153 -5.31 -19.68 3.85
C HIS A 153 -6.26 -20.65 4.56
N SER A 154 -5.98 -20.95 5.81
CA SER A 154 -6.79 -21.88 6.62
C SER A 154 -8.20 -21.32 6.88
N HIS A 155 -9.19 -22.21 6.93
CA HIS A 155 -10.58 -21.89 7.30
C HIS A 155 -10.77 -21.49 8.77
N HIS A 156 -9.70 -21.52 9.58
CA HIS A 156 -9.76 -21.11 10.99
C HIS A 156 -9.74 -19.59 11.18
N ILE A 157 -9.49 -18.83 10.12
CA ILE A 157 -9.52 -17.36 10.12
C ILE A 157 -10.33 -16.86 8.92
N ASP A 158 -11.03 -15.76 9.10
CA ASP A 158 -11.88 -15.17 8.04
C ASP A 158 -11.06 -14.37 7.01
N SER A 159 -9.95 -13.76 7.44
CA SER A 159 -9.10 -12.94 6.58
C SER A 159 -7.67 -12.83 7.12
N LEU A 160 -6.74 -12.50 6.23
CA LEU A 160 -5.37 -12.12 6.59
C LEU A 160 -5.31 -10.62 6.90
N ASN A 161 -4.38 -10.23 7.78
CA ASN A 161 -4.06 -8.81 7.95
C ASN A 161 -3.68 -8.17 6.61
N LEU A 162 -4.13 -6.94 6.35
CA LEU A 162 -3.94 -6.24 5.09
C LEU A 162 -2.47 -6.15 4.67
N SER A 163 -1.58 -5.74 5.58
CA SER A 163 -0.16 -5.59 5.25
C SER A 163 0.52 -6.93 4.94
N MET A 164 0.07 -8.02 5.58
CA MET A 164 0.55 -9.37 5.30
C MET A 164 0.07 -9.88 3.95
N ALA A 165 -1.23 -9.71 3.65
CA ALA A 165 -1.79 -10.08 2.36
C ALA A 165 -1.11 -9.33 1.21
N LEU A 166 -0.87 -8.03 1.41
CA LEU A 166 -0.14 -7.22 0.45
C LEU A 166 1.29 -7.74 0.23
N GLY A 167 2.03 -8.01 1.29
CA GLY A 167 3.40 -8.52 1.18
C GLY A 167 3.48 -9.85 0.41
N MET A 168 2.57 -10.79 0.68
CA MET A 168 2.48 -12.07 -0.06
C MET A 168 2.14 -11.84 -1.54
N THR A 169 1.25 -10.89 -1.83
CA THR A 169 0.88 -10.54 -3.21
C THR A 169 2.04 -9.91 -3.95
N LEU A 170 2.74 -8.94 -3.35
CA LEU A 170 3.91 -8.32 -3.96
C LEU A 170 5.01 -9.34 -4.23
N MET A 171 5.30 -10.23 -3.28
CA MET A 171 6.26 -11.32 -3.45
C MET A 171 5.91 -12.20 -4.65
N HIS A 172 4.63 -12.53 -4.83
CA HIS A 172 4.17 -13.34 -5.97
C HIS A 172 4.37 -12.62 -7.30
N PHE A 173 3.96 -11.34 -7.40
CA PHE A 173 4.02 -10.57 -8.64
C PHE A 173 5.43 -10.09 -9.00
N SER A 174 6.34 -9.99 -8.03
CA SER A 174 7.75 -9.60 -8.26
C SER A 174 8.73 -10.78 -8.30
N LYS A 175 8.23 -12.02 -8.25
CA LYS A 175 9.07 -13.25 -8.15
C LYS A 175 10.19 -13.34 -9.18
N ASP A 176 9.92 -12.92 -10.41
CA ASP A 176 10.88 -13.00 -11.51
C ASP A 176 11.95 -11.90 -11.43
N GLU A 177 11.62 -10.75 -10.87
CA GLU A 177 12.56 -9.64 -10.64
C GLU A 177 13.62 -9.98 -9.59
N PHE A 178 13.27 -10.79 -8.60
CA PHE A 178 14.15 -11.13 -7.48
C PHE A 178 14.72 -12.56 -7.55
N LYS A 179 14.44 -13.32 -8.61
CA LYS A 179 14.79 -14.74 -8.73
C LYS A 179 16.28 -15.03 -8.54
N ASP A 180 17.14 -14.15 -9.07
CA ASP A 180 18.58 -14.32 -9.06
C ASP A 180 19.30 -13.36 -8.10
N LYS A 181 18.54 -12.70 -7.21
CA LYS A 181 19.10 -11.72 -6.27
C LYS A 181 19.71 -12.44 -5.07
N GLU A 182 21.02 -12.36 -4.93
CA GLU A 182 21.72 -12.83 -3.74
C GLU A 182 21.52 -11.86 -2.56
N VAL A 183 21.52 -12.39 -1.34
CA VAL A 183 21.48 -11.58 -0.11
C VAL A 183 22.86 -10.90 0.03
N LEU A 184 22.85 -9.57 0.16
CA LEU A 184 24.06 -8.76 0.42
C LEU A 184 24.55 -8.97 1.84
#